data_de982f31cd4bcf83bd660a9047d88b5a
#
_entry.id   de982f31cd4bcf83bd660a9047d88b5a
#
_cell.length_a   1.000
_cell.length_b   1.000
_cell.length_c   1.000
_cell.angle_alpha   90.00
_cell.angle_beta   90.00
_cell.angle_gamma   90.00
#
_symmetry.space_group_name_H-M   'P 1'
#
loop_
_entity.id
_entity.type
_entity.pdbx_description
1 polymer ?
#
loop_
_entity_poly.entity_id
_entity_poly.type
_entity_poly.pdbx_seq_one_letter_code
_entity_poly.pdbx_strand_id
1 'polypeptide(L)'
;MQSDKFTTIVRNAIGAAQTAALSANHQKLTGEHIMAALLKDDNMTVNMLISRAGGDAGAISQVVDAALAKLPQITGNGAGQLQMDADLARLLGASETEAKSRHDQYIAADVLLLVMAKSKSSVGQILIDAGVNAVKLEVAIADMRK
;
A
#
# COMPACT_ATOMS: atom_id res chain seq x y z
N MET A 1 -8.97 3.19 12.90
CA MET A 1 -7.76 2.36 12.67
C MET A 1 -6.80 2.57 13.83
N GLN A 2 -6.30 1.50 14.39
CA GLN A 2 -5.41 1.60 15.56
C GLN A 2 -3.97 1.68 15.07
N SER A 3 -3.34 2.83 15.27
CA SER A 3 -1.98 3.08 14.78
C SER A 3 -0.92 2.20 15.46
N ASP A 4 -1.21 1.66 16.64
CA ASP A 4 -0.28 0.82 17.38
C ASP A 4 -0.12 -0.59 16.77
N LYS A 5 -0.93 -0.95 15.78
CA LYS A 5 -0.82 -2.25 15.09
C LYS A 5 0.21 -2.23 13.96
N PHE A 6 0.71 -1.09 13.59
CA PHE A 6 1.58 -0.92 12.40
C PHE A 6 3.00 -0.55 12.80
N THR A 7 3.96 -0.97 11.99
CA THR A 7 5.34 -0.49 12.12
C THR A 7 5.38 1.01 11.83
N THR A 8 6.49 1.65 12.21
CA THR A 8 6.70 3.08 11.96
C THR A 8 6.60 3.41 10.47
N ILE A 9 7.21 2.59 9.62
CA ILE A 9 7.17 2.81 8.16
C ILE A 9 5.71 2.81 7.67
N VAL A 10 4.92 1.84 8.08
CA VAL A 10 3.53 1.73 7.65
C VAL A 10 2.70 2.88 8.21
N ARG A 11 2.89 3.22 9.50
CA ARG A 11 2.18 4.36 10.08
C ARG A 11 2.46 5.66 9.34
N ASN A 12 3.74 5.90 9.01
CA ASN A 12 4.14 7.10 8.28
C ASN A 12 3.52 7.11 6.88
N ALA A 13 3.49 5.96 6.21
CA ALA A 13 2.88 5.85 4.89
C ALA A 13 1.38 6.14 4.93
N ILE A 14 0.68 5.61 5.93
CA ILE A 14 -0.76 5.86 6.09
C ILE A 14 -0.99 7.36 6.32
N GLY A 15 -0.20 7.98 7.20
CA GLY A 15 -0.31 9.41 7.46
C GLY A 15 -0.05 10.27 6.22
N ALA A 16 1.00 9.94 5.47
CA ALA A 16 1.33 10.65 4.22
C ALA A 16 0.24 10.44 3.18
N ALA A 17 -0.32 9.24 3.10
CA ALA A 17 -1.40 8.93 2.16
C ALA A 17 -2.66 9.72 2.50
N GLN A 18 -3.01 9.83 3.79
CA GLN A 18 -4.15 10.63 4.22
C GLN A 18 -3.96 12.10 3.86
N THR A 19 -2.78 12.64 4.12
CA THR A 19 -2.46 14.02 3.78
C THR A 19 -2.57 14.26 2.27
N ALA A 20 -2.02 13.35 1.46
CA ALA A 20 -2.07 13.46 0.01
C ALA A 20 -3.52 13.41 -0.51
N ALA A 21 -4.32 12.50 0.04
CA ALA A 21 -5.72 12.37 -0.38
C ALA A 21 -6.51 13.64 -0.03
N LEU A 22 -6.31 14.18 1.17
CA LEU A 22 -6.98 15.41 1.59
C LEU A 22 -6.54 16.60 0.73
N SER A 23 -5.24 16.72 0.44
CA SER A 23 -4.71 17.81 -0.39
C SER A 23 -5.25 17.75 -1.81
N ALA A 24 -5.54 16.57 -2.32
CA ALA A 24 -6.09 16.38 -3.67
C ALA A 24 -7.61 16.42 -3.67
N ASN A 25 -8.24 16.67 -2.53
CA ASN A 25 -9.72 16.68 -2.39
C ASN A 25 -10.35 15.36 -2.78
N HIS A 26 -9.66 14.26 -2.53
CA HIS A 26 -10.22 12.94 -2.70
C HIS A 26 -11.18 12.61 -1.57
N GLN A 27 -12.23 11.85 -1.88
CA GLN A 27 -13.24 11.48 -0.90
C GLN A 27 -12.89 10.19 -0.16
N LYS A 28 -12.09 9.35 -0.78
CA LYS A 28 -11.74 8.04 -0.21
C LYS A 28 -10.24 7.85 -0.17
N LEU A 29 -9.78 7.21 0.93
CA LEU A 29 -8.41 6.73 1.06
C LEU A 29 -8.36 5.32 0.48
N THR A 30 -7.53 5.11 -0.52
CA THR A 30 -7.45 3.86 -1.28
C THR A 30 -6.10 3.17 -1.10
N GLY A 31 -6.03 1.92 -1.57
CA GLY A 31 -4.76 1.19 -1.61
C GLY A 31 -3.70 1.88 -2.47
N GLU A 32 -4.12 2.57 -3.52
CA GLU A 32 -3.20 3.32 -4.38
C GLU A 32 -2.54 4.48 -3.62
N HIS A 33 -3.28 5.16 -2.74
CA HIS A 33 -2.69 6.20 -1.89
C HIS A 33 -1.59 5.62 -0.99
N ILE A 34 -1.86 4.46 -0.39
CA ILE A 34 -0.90 3.80 0.49
C ILE A 34 0.32 3.35 -0.30
N MET A 35 0.12 2.74 -1.47
CA MET A 35 1.22 2.29 -2.32
C MET A 35 2.10 3.46 -2.74
N ALA A 36 1.50 4.59 -3.15
CA ALA A 36 2.26 5.78 -3.52
C ALA A 36 3.15 6.25 -2.38
N ALA A 37 2.61 6.27 -1.16
CA ALA A 37 3.37 6.69 0.02
C ALA A 37 4.49 5.70 0.36
N LEU A 38 4.22 4.39 0.26
CA LEU A 38 5.24 3.37 0.51
C LEU A 38 6.40 3.47 -0.47
N LEU A 39 6.12 3.75 -1.73
CA LEU A 39 7.15 3.87 -2.76
C LEU A 39 8.04 5.11 -2.57
N LYS A 40 7.55 6.11 -1.87
CA LYS A 40 8.29 7.35 -1.59
C LYS A 40 9.03 7.33 -0.26
N ASP A 41 8.89 6.25 0.52
CA ASP A 41 9.57 6.14 1.80
C ASP A 41 11.08 6.08 1.60
N ASP A 42 11.82 6.83 2.43
CA ASP A 42 13.28 6.94 2.31
C ASP A 42 13.98 5.59 2.50
N ASN A 43 13.36 4.68 3.22
CA ASN A 43 13.94 3.36 3.49
C ASN A 43 13.97 2.45 2.26
N MET A 44 13.17 2.75 1.25
CA MET A 44 13.15 2.03 -0.04
C MET A 44 12.86 0.52 0.09
N THR A 45 12.29 0.09 1.21
CA THR A 45 12.04 -1.33 1.46
C THR A 45 11.09 -1.93 0.44
N VAL A 46 9.96 -1.25 0.19
CA VAL A 46 8.95 -1.74 -0.76
C VAL A 46 9.54 -1.75 -2.18
N ASN A 47 10.28 -0.71 -2.54
CA ASN A 47 10.93 -0.62 -3.85
C ASN A 47 11.87 -1.80 -4.09
N MET A 48 12.69 -2.12 -3.09
CA MET A 48 13.64 -3.24 -3.16
C MET A 48 12.90 -4.57 -3.31
N LEU A 49 11.87 -4.78 -2.52
CA LEU A 49 11.10 -6.03 -2.57
C LEU A 49 10.40 -6.21 -3.91
N ILE A 50 9.81 -5.14 -4.45
CA ILE A 50 9.18 -5.16 -5.77
C ILE A 50 10.20 -5.57 -6.83
N SER A 51 11.39 -4.98 -6.79
CA SER A 51 12.44 -5.29 -7.75
C SER A 51 12.86 -6.75 -7.68
N ARG A 52 13.04 -7.28 -6.47
CA ARG A 52 13.41 -8.69 -6.28
C ARG A 52 12.31 -9.65 -6.70
N ALA A 53 11.06 -9.19 -6.64
CA ALA A 53 9.91 -10.01 -7.05
C ALA A 53 9.65 -9.96 -8.56
N GLY A 54 10.51 -9.29 -9.33
CA GLY A 54 10.39 -9.22 -10.78
C GLY A 54 9.65 -8.01 -11.29
N GLY A 55 9.23 -7.09 -10.41
CA GLY A 55 8.49 -5.90 -10.78
C GLY A 55 9.37 -4.68 -11.02
N ASP A 56 8.75 -3.63 -11.49
CA ASP A 56 9.40 -2.34 -11.75
C ASP A 56 8.71 -1.28 -10.88
N ALA A 57 9.39 -0.87 -9.80
CA ALA A 57 8.83 0.10 -8.85
C ALA A 57 8.54 1.45 -9.52
N GLY A 58 9.39 1.87 -10.46
CA GLY A 58 9.17 3.13 -11.19
C GLY A 58 7.91 3.08 -12.04
N ALA A 59 7.68 1.96 -12.73
CA ALA A 59 6.47 1.78 -13.53
C ALA A 59 5.22 1.75 -12.63
N ILE A 60 5.31 1.07 -11.49
CA ILE A 60 4.20 1.02 -10.53
C ILE A 60 3.87 2.43 -10.04
N SER A 61 4.91 3.21 -9.71
CA SER A 61 4.72 4.59 -9.25
C SER A 61 3.95 5.42 -10.27
N GLN A 62 4.33 5.31 -11.55
CA GLN A 62 3.65 6.05 -12.62
C GLN A 62 2.18 5.63 -12.78
N VAL A 63 1.91 4.33 -12.75
CA VAL A 63 0.54 3.82 -12.88
C VAL A 63 -0.32 4.23 -11.68
N VAL A 64 0.25 4.14 -10.48
CA VAL A 64 -0.45 4.56 -9.26
C VAL A 64 -0.76 6.05 -9.30
N ASP A 65 0.22 6.88 -9.67
CA ASP A 65 0.01 8.33 -9.75
C ASP A 65 -1.06 8.66 -10.79
N ALA A 66 -1.07 7.97 -11.94
CA ALA A 66 -2.10 8.17 -12.96
C ALA A 66 -3.48 7.76 -12.45
N ALA A 67 -3.56 6.66 -11.70
CA ALA A 67 -4.83 6.21 -11.12
C ALA A 67 -5.36 7.23 -10.11
N LEU A 68 -4.48 7.78 -9.27
CA LEU A 68 -4.87 8.79 -8.29
C LEU A 68 -5.35 10.08 -8.96
N ALA A 69 -4.72 10.45 -10.08
CA ALA A 69 -5.11 11.65 -10.82
C ALA A 69 -6.53 11.54 -11.42
N LYS A 70 -7.01 10.32 -11.62
CA LYS A 70 -8.35 10.07 -12.18
C LYS A 70 -9.44 10.01 -11.12
N LEU A 71 -9.11 10.02 -9.84
CA LEU A 71 -10.11 9.97 -8.78
C LEU A 71 -10.91 11.26 -8.74
N PRO A 72 -12.22 11.16 -8.47
CA PRO A 72 -13.05 12.38 -8.37
C PRO A 72 -12.55 13.30 -7.25
N GLN A 73 -12.56 14.57 -7.52
CA GLN A 73 -12.23 15.61 -6.55
C GLN A 73 -13.52 16.22 -6.03
N ILE A 74 -13.64 16.32 -4.71
CA ILE A 74 -14.82 16.86 -4.06
C ILE A 74 -14.51 18.27 -3.57
N THR A 75 -15.36 19.25 -3.97
CA THR A 75 -15.25 20.62 -3.53
C THR A 75 -16.53 21.03 -2.82
N GLY A 76 -16.48 22.10 -2.03
CA GLY A 76 -17.63 22.60 -1.30
C GLY A 76 -17.96 21.77 -0.06
N ASN A 77 -19.26 21.55 0.18
CA ASN A 77 -19.71 20.76 1.33
C ASN A 77 -19.28 19.31 1.19
N GLY A 78 -18.46 18.80 2.00
CA GLY A 78 -17.92 17.45 1.92
C GLY A 78 -16.45 17.42 1.60
N ALA A 79 -15.87 18.52 1.17
CA ALA A 79 -14.42 18.63 1.02
C ALA A 79 -13.75 18.44 2.39
N GLY A 80 -12.67 17.69 2.42
CA GLY A 80 -11.96 17.42 3.66
C GLY A 80 -12.50 16.25 4.46
N GLN A 81 -13.57 15.61 4.01
CA GLN A 81 -14.13 14.41 4.66
C GLN A 81 -13.61 13.17 3.95
N LEU A 82 -12.62 12.54 4.54
CA LEU A 82 -11.97 11.38 3.96
C LEU A 82 -12.49 10.09 4.62
N GLN A 83 -12.97 9.17 3.82
CA GLN A 83 -13.43 7.86 4.29
C GLN A 83 -12.49 6.78 3.75
N MET A 84 -12.32 5.71 4.52
CA MET A 84 -11.53 4.57 4.05
C MET A 84 -12.31 3.80 2.98
N ASP A 85 -11.66 3.53 1.86
CA ASP A 85 -12.21 2.67 0.83
C ASP A 85 -12.41 1.24 1.35
N ALA A 86 -13.48 0.59 0.93
CA ALA A 86 -13.80 -0.76 1.41
C ALA A 86 -12.72 -1.77 1.05
N ASP A 87 -12.12 -1.67 -0.13
CA ASP A 87 -11.03 -2.56 -0.52
C ASP A 87 -9.81 -2.35 0.37
N LEU A 88 -9.47 -1.11 0.70
CA LEU A 88 -8.36 -0.83 1.62
C LEU A 88 -8.64 -1.41 3.00
N ALA A 89 -9.85 -1.29 3.50
CA ALA A 89 -10.21 -1.88 4.80
C ALA A 89 -9.99 -3.40 4.78
N ARG A 90 -10.38 -4.06 3.69
CA ARG A 90 -10.16 -5.51 3.55
C ARG A 90 -8.67 -5.86 3.47
N LEU A 91 -7.88 -5.05 2.77
CA LEU A 91 -6.43 -5.26 2.67
C LEU A 91 -5.76 -5.14 4.05
N LEU A 92 -6.15 -4.14 4.83
CA LEU A 92 -5.59 -3.95 6.17
C LEU A 92 -6.00 -5.08 7.10
N GLY A 93 -7.24 -5.53 7.02
CA GLY A 93 -7.70 -6.69 7.81
C GLY A 93 -6.95 -7.97 7.43
N ALA A 94 -6.76 -8.21 6.14
CA ALA A 94 -5.99 -9.37 5.66
C ALA A 94 -4.53 -9.28 6.09
N SER A 95 -3.97 -8.07 6.11
CA SER A 95 -2.59 -7.85 6.57
C SER A 95 -2.43 -8.17 8.04
N GLU A 96 -3.42 -7.84 8.87
CA GLU A 96 -3.40 -8.19 10.28
C GLU A 96 -3.41 -9.72 10.46
N THR A 97 -4.25 -10.42 9.70
CA THR A 97 -4.31 -11.88 9.73
C THR A 97 -2.99 -12.50 9.30
N GLU A 98 -2.38 -11.97 8.22
CA GLU A 98 -1.10 -12.47 7.73
C GLU A 98 0.01 -12.24 8.75
N ALA A 99 0.04 -11.06 9.38
CA ALA A 99 1.04 -10.75 10.41
C ALA A 99 0.92 -11.71 11.60
N LYS A 100 -0.30 -12.00 12.06
CA LYS A 100 -0.51 -12.95 13.15
C LYS A 100 -0.06 -14.35 12.77
N SER A 101 -0.31 -14.78 11.55
CA SER A 101 0.12 -16.08 11.04
C SER A 101 1.64 -16.20 11.05
N ARG A 102 2.36 -15.09 10.86
CA ARG A 102 3.83 -15.03 10.87
C ARG A 102 4.40 -14.77 12.26
N HIS A 103 3.55 -14.66 13.26
CA HIS A 103 3.93 -14.31 14.64
C HIS A 103 4.58 -12.91 14.72
N ASP A 104 4.19 -12.02 13.83
CA ASP A 104 4.63 -10.63 13.86
C ASP A 104 3.81 -9.85 14.87
N GLN A 105 4.48 -9.01 15.64
CA GLN A 105 3.80 -8.14 16.61
C GLN A 105 3.10 -6.97 15.92
N TYR A 106 3.66 -6.51 14.80
CA TYR A 106 3.15 -5.36 14.05
C TYR A 106 2.99 -5.71 12.58
N ILE A 107 2.07 -5.01 11.91
CA ILE A 107 1.91 -5.11 10.46
C ILE A 107 3.01 -4.28 9.81
N ALA A 108 3.93 -4.96 9.14
CA ALA A 108 5.06 -4.34 8.47
C ALA A 108 4.78 -4.12 6.98
N ALA A 109 5.60 -3.29 6.35
CA ALA A 109 5.45 -2.95 4.93
C ALA A 109 5.55 -4.17 4.01
N ASP A 110 6.41 -5.13 4.33
CA ASP A 110 6.56 -6.35 3.52
C ASP A 110 5.28 -7.20 3.53
N VAL A 111 4.64 -7.32 4.68
CA VAL A 111 3.38 -8.06 4.80
C VAL A 111 2.27 -7.35 4.06
N LEU A 112 2.17 -6.02 4.20
CA LEU A 112 1.15 -5.26 3.50
C LEU A 112 1.33 -5.37 1.97
N LEU A 113 2.58 -5.27 1.49
CA LEU A 113 2.87 -5.43 0.07
C LEU A 113 2.46 -6.82 -0.43
N LEU A 114 2.80 -7.87 0.32
CA LEU A 114 2.44 -9.24 -0.06
C LEU A 114 0.92 -9.42 -0.14
N VAL A 115 0.20 -8.92 0.84
CA VAL A 115 -1.26 -9.01 0.86
C VAL A 115 -1.86 -8.27 -0.34
N MET A 116 -1.34 -7.09 -0.65
CA MET A 116 -1.78 -6.34 -1.84
C MET A 116 -1.54 -7.15 -3.12
N ALA A 117 -0.35 -7.72 -3.27
CA ALA A 117 0.02 -8.49 -4.47
C ALA A 117 -0.85 -9.75 -4.66
N LYS A 118 -1.33 -10.32 -3.57
CA LYS A 118 -2.18 -11.52 -3.62
C LYS A 118 -3.67 -11.20 -3.69
N SER A 119 -4.04 -9.93 -3.55
CA SER A 119 -5.44 -9.53 -3.48
C SER A 119 -6.03 -9.33 -4.88
N LYS A 120 -7.36 -9.31 -4.95
CA LYS A 120 -8.09 -8.99 -6.17
C LYS A 120 -8.43 -7.51 -6.28
N SER A 121 -7.77 -6.67 -5.48
CA SER A 121 -7.99 -5.22 -5.49
C SER A 121 -7.36 -4.57 -6.72
N SER A 122 -7.73 -3.31 -6.97
CA SER A 122 -7.14 -2.53 -8.07
C SER A 122 -5.64 -2.35 -7.89
N VAL A 123 -5.17 -2.07 -6.66
CA VAL A 123 -3.73 -1.93 -6.41
C VAL A 123 -3.01 -3.26 -6.60
N GLY A 124 -3.64 -4.38 -6.24
CA GLY A 124 -3.08 -5.71 -6.50
C GLY A 124 -2.92 -5.97 -8.00
N GLN A 125 -3.89 -5.56 -8.80
CA GLN A 125 -3.81 -5.72 -10.24
C GLN A 125 -2.68 -4.87 -10.83
N ILE A 126 -2.48 -3.67 -10.32
CA ILE A 126 -1.35 -2.82 -10.74
C ILE A 126 -0.03 -3.52 -10.48
N LEU A 127 0.13 -4.13 -9.31
CA LEU A 127 1.36 -4.86 -8.96
C LEU A 127 1.60 -6.03 -9.91
N ILE A 128 0.58 -6.84 -10.14
CA ILE A 128 0.67 -8.01 -11.02
C ILE A 128 1.00 -7.58 -12.45
N ASP A 129 0.32 -6.57 -12.96
CA ASP A 129 0.53 -6.07 -14.33
C ASP A 129 1.95 -5.52 -14.52
N ALA A 130 2.58 -5.04 -13.45
CA ALA A 130 3.95 -4.54 -13.48
C ALA A 130 4.99 -5.64 -13.20
N GLY A 131 4.58 -6.90 -13.15
CA GLY A 131 5.48 -8.03 -13.07
C GLY A 131 5.77 -8.55 -11.66
N VAL A 132 5.11 -8.04 -10.63
CA VAL A 132 5.32 -8.53 -9.27
C VAL A 132 4.75 -9.95 -9.15
N ASN A 133 5.63 -10.90 -8.82
CA ASN A 133 5.27 -12.30 -8.60
C ASN A 133 5.22 -12.58 -7.11
N ALA A 134 4.07 -13.07 -6.62
CA ALA A 134 3.87 -13.27 -5.19
C ALA A 134 4.82 -14.32 -4.60
N VAL A 135 5.14 -15.37 -5.35
CA VAL A 135 6.07 -16.41 -4.87
C VAL A 135 7.48 -15.83 -4.71
N LYS A 136 7.95 -15.09 -5.72
CA LYS A 136 9.26 -14.41 -5.64
C LYS A 136 9.27 -13.38 -4.54
N LEU A 137 8.15 -12.71 -4.30
CA LEU A 137 8.03 -11.73 -3.23
C LEU A 137 8.19 -12.40 -1.87
N GLU A 138 7.57 -13.56 -1.66
CA GLU A 138 7.74 -14.30 -0.41
C GLU A 138 9.18 -14.71 -0.18
N VAL A 139 9.88 -15.15 -1.23
CA VAL A 139 11.31 -15.48 -1.13
C VAL A 139 12.12 -14.25 -0.75
N ALA A 140 11.83 -13.11 -1.39
CA ALA A 140 12.54 -11.86 -1.09
C ALA A 140 12.31 -11.40 0.35
N ILE A 141 11.08 -11.54 0.86
CA ILE A 141 10.76 -11.21 2.24
C ILE A 141 11.54 -12.11 3.20
N ALA A 142 11.56 -13.41 2.95
CA ALA A 142 12.30 -14.36 3.79
C ALA A 142 13.80 -14.03 3.81
N ASP A 143 14.37 -13.71 2.65
CA ASP A 143 15.77 -13.32 2.56
C ASP A 143 16.07 -12.03 3.33
N MET A 144 15.19 -11.06 3.22
CA MET A 144 15.35 -9.77 3.92
C MET A 144 15.30 -9.96 5.44
N ARG A 145 14.50 -10.92 5.92
CA ARG A 145 14.28 -11.16 7.34
C ARG A 145 15.29 -12.11 7.99
N LYS A 146 16.26 -12.59 7.23
CA LYS A 146 17.32 -13.45 7.78
C LYS A 146 18.19 -12.70 8.79
#